data_bd3d54c433d9f5a3ec3d9769ffc15797
#
_entry.id   bd3d54c433d9f5a3ec3d9769ffc15797
#
_cell.length_a   1.000
_cell.length_b   1.000
_cell.length_c   1.000
_cell.angle_alpha   90.00
_cell.angle_beta   90.00
_cell.angle_gamma   90.00
#
_symmetry.space_group_name_H-M   'P 1'
#
loop_
_entity.id
_entity.type
_entity.pdbx_description
1 polymer ?
#
loop_
_entity_poly.entity_id
_entity_poly.type
_entity_poly.pdbx_seq_one_letter_code
_entity_poly.pdbx_strand_id
1 'polypeptide(L)'
;MTPGGYGLSMMVAGFVAPYLLDTTTRFVDAAASLPDVRLALITCEPADRLPPELRRSLAAHWRIDDPLDPGQIAGAVAGLGEQFGRPLQRLLAVLEQLQIPLGQVREHLGIAGMDAATARNFRDKAQMKTVLRAAGVPCARHRLADSASAAVGFAAEVGFPLVVKPPAGAGAKSTFRLNDPDDLKGWLDMAPPAPDRPALIEEFLTGDEGSYDSVMVDGQVVWDSVSDYLPTPLEVLRNPWMQWMVLLPRTIGPEYDGIRTAAPLALRALGLKSGLTHMEWFRRPDGTVAVSEVGARPPGAQITSMLCYAHDFDLYSAWAQLMIDDSFQPPERRWATGTAYLRGQGAGTVRAVHGLDALPPEVRSLVIESRLPQPGQPSSGSYEGDGYVIVRHTDTTVVADALRQLVTTVRVELG
;
A
#
# COMPACT_ATOMS: atom_id res chain seq x y z
N MET A 1 12.72 -15.47 49.41
CA MET A 1 12.83 -15.96 48.04
C MET A 1 12.10 -14.96 47.17
N THR A 2 12.81 -14.06 46.51
CA THR A 2 12.31 -13.11 45.54
C THR A 2 12.02 -13.86 44.23
N PRO A 3 10.85 -13.71 43.60
CA PRO A 3 10.60 -14.32 42.28
C PRO A 3 11.53 -13.67 41.29
N GLY A 4 12.32 -14.51 40.60
CA GLY A 4 13.24 -14.10 39.55
C GLY A 4 12.47 -13.41 38.46
N GLY A 5 12.85 -12.16 38.13
CA GLY A 5 12.42 -11.46 36.94
C GLY A 5 12.85 -12.28 35.73
N TYR A 6 11.89 -12.78 34.96
CA TYR A 6 12.13 -13.23 33.59
C TYR A 6 12.55 -11.98 32.80
N GLY A 7 13.85 -11.78 32.67
CA GLY A 7 14.37 -10.81 31.71
C GLY A 7 13.83 -11.20 30.34
N LEU A 8 12.92 -10.41 29.79
CA LEU A 8 12.48 -10.54 28.41
C LEU A 8 13.74 -10.49 27.55
N SER A 9 14.08 -11.62 26.90
CA SER A 9 15.25 -11.71 26.03
C SER A 9 15.03 -10.75 24.86
N MET A 10 15.88 -9.71 24.74
CA MET A 10 15.82 -8.75 23.64
C MET A 10 15.70 -9.47 22.29
N MET A 11 14.66 -9.13 21.52
CA MET A 11 14.41 -9.66 20.18
C MET A 11 15.41 -9.08 19.20
N VAL A 12 15.94 -9.89 18.28
CA VAL A 12 16.78 -9.42 17.17
C VAL A 12 15.97 -9.51 15.88
N ALA A 13 15.81 -8.39 15.20
CA ALA A 13 15.04 -8.30 13.97
C ALA A 13 15.83 -7.60 12.86
N GLY A 14 15.56 -7.99 11.61
CA GLY A 14 16.03 -7.32 10.42
C GLY A 14 14.90 -6.56 9.74
N PHE A 15 15.18 -5.35 9.24
CA PHE A 15 14.25 -4.60 8.41
C PHE A 15 14.89 -4.40 7.02
N VAL A 16 14.26 -4.89 5.97
CA VAL A 16 14.73 -4.69 4.59
C VAL A 16 14.05 -3.44 4.01
N ALA A 17 14.84 -2.38 3.85
CA ALA A 17 14.40 -1.11 3.28
C ALA A 17 15.42 -0.65 2.23
N PRO A 18 15.27 -1.04 0.95
CA PRO A 18 16.22 -0.73 -0.11
C PRO A 18 16.49 0.75 -0.25
N TYR A 19 15.43 1.55 -0.12
CA TYR A 19 15.44 3.00 -0.24
C TYR A 19 14.78 3.62 0.99
N LEU A 20 15.32 4.72 1.47
CA LEU A 20 14.80 5.45 2.62
C LEU A 20 13.80 6.52 2.16
N LEU A 21 12.66 6.07 1.65
CA LEU A 21 11.53 6.95 1.40
C LEU A 21 10.96 7.43 2.74
N ASP A 22 10.40 8.64 2.80
CA ASP A 22 9.86 9.22 4.04
C ASP A 22 8.90 8.28 4.76
N THR A 23 7.97 7.65 4.03
CA THR A 23 7.03 6.68 4.59
C THR A 23 7.72 5.42 5.12
N THR A 24 8.70 4.88 4.38
CA THR A 24 9.47 3.70 4.81
C THR A 24 10.28 4.01 6.06
N THR A 25 10.91 5.18 6.12
CA THR A 25 11.71 5.61 7.27
C THR A 25 10.89 5.67 8.56
N ARG A 26 9.64 6.14 8.51
CA ARG A 26 8.74 6.14 9.67
C ARG A 26 8.52 4.73 10.25
N PHE A 27 8.40 3.70 9.41
CA PHE A 27 8.29 2.30 9.87
C PHE A 27 9.60 1.76 10.45
N VAL A 28 10.74 2.11 9.85
CA VAL A 28 12.06 1.71 10.37
C VAL A 28 12.31 2.35 11.73
N ASP A 29 12.05 3.66 11.87
CA ASP A 29 12.18 4.39 13.13
C ASP A 29 11.27 3.82 14.22
N ALA A 30 10.02 3.51 13.89
CA ALA A 30 9.08 2.89 14.81
C ALA A 30 9.57 1.53 15.30
N ALA A 31 10.04 0.66 14.39
CA ALA A 31 10.59 -0.64 14.76
C ALA A 31 11.89 -0.55 15.58
N ALA A 32 12.76 0.42 15.26
CA ALA A 32 14.00 0.67 16.00
C ALA A 32 13.76 1.26 17.40
N SER A 33 12.59 1.88 17.62
CA SER A 33 12.20 2.50 18.88
C SER A 33 11.52 1.55 19.86
N LEU A 34 11.21 0.31 19.45
CA LEU A 34 10.61 -0.68 20.33
C LEU A 34 11.60 -1.08 21.45
N PRO A 35 11.19 -1.06 22.75
CA PRO A 35 12.12 -1.16 23.89
C PRO A 35 12.89 -2.46 23.96
N ASP A 36 12.30 -3.58 23.52
CA ASP A 36 12.89 -4.92 23.65
C ASP A 36 13.37 -5.47 22.29
N VAL A 37 13.65 -4.58 21.30
CA VAL A 37 14.06 -4.94 19.95
C VAL A 37 15.43 -4.36 19.63
N ARG A 38 16.33 -5.19 19.12
CA ARG A 38 17.56 -4.78 18.45
C ARG A 38 17.34 -4.88 16.94
N LEU A 39 17.10 -3.74 16.30
CA LEU A 39 16.82 -3.68 14.87
C LEU A 39 18.10 -3.53 14.07
N ALA A 40 18.30 -4.38 13.06
CA ALA A 40 19.27 -4.19 12.00
C ALA A 40 18.58 -3.71 10.72
N LEU A 41 19.15 -2.73 10.03
CA LEU A 41 18.70 -2.26 8.73
C LEU A 41 19.48 -2.94 7.61
N ILE A 42 18.77 -3.57 6.66
CA ILE A 42 19.32 -4.11 5.41
C ILE A 42 18.84 -3.21 4.27
N THR A 43 19.77 -2.54 3.57
CA THR A 43 19.43 -1.50 2.59
C THR A 43 20.46 -1.45 1.45
N CYS A 44 20.10 -0.79 0.34
CA CYS A 44 21.05 -0.47 -0.73
C CYS A 44 21.87 0.80 -0.43
N GLU A 45 21.44 1.61 0.55
CA GLU A 45 22.10 2.85 0.90
C GLU A 45 23.36 2.59 1.75
N PRO A 46 24.47 3.31 1.51
CA PRO A 46 25.63 3.24 2.36
C PRO A 46 25.37 3.94 3.71
N ALA A 47 26.09 3.51 4.75
CA ALA A 47 25.87 3.95 6.14
C ALA A 47 25.99 5.47 6.36
N ASP A 48 26.80 6.15 5.56
CA ASP A 48 27.01 7.61 5.63
C ASP A 48 25.83 8.42 5.05
N ARG A 49 24.96 7.79 4.25
CA ARG A 49 23.73 8.40 3.74
C ARG A 49 22.53 8.20 4.64
N LEU A 50 22.63 7.36 5.67
CA LEU A 50 21.54 7.19 6.64
C LEU A 50 21.34 8.49 7.45
N PRO A 51 20.09 8.93 7.69
CA PRO A 51 19.82 10.01 8.60
C PRO A 51 20.52 9.79 9.95
N PRO A 52 21.18 10.80 10.53
CA PRO A 52 22.00 10.61 11.74
C PRO A 52 21.21 10.04 12.93
N GLU A 53 19.93 10.40 13.05
CA GLU A 53 19.06 9.91 14.12
C GLU A 53 18.71 8.45 13.92
N LEU A 54 18.27 8.07 12.72
CA LEU A 54 18.01 6.68 12.36
C LEU A 54 19.26 5.82 12.60
N ARG A 55 20.44 6.27 12.16
CA ARG A 55 21.69 5.53 12.37
C ARG A 55 22.01 5.29 13.85
N ARG A 56 21.61 6.20 14.74
CA ARG A 56 21.81 6.03 16.20
C ARG A 56 20.84 5.05 16.85
N SER A 57 19.62 4.93 16.31
CA SER A 57 18.61 4.00 16.83
C SER A 57 18.83 2.56 16.36
N LEU A 58 19.54 2.35 15.25
CA LEU A 58 19.82 1.02 14.72
C LEU A 58 20.90 0.27 15.51
N ALA A 59 20.69 -1.01 15.77
CA ALA A 59 21.69 -1.88 16.39
C ALA A 59 22.77 -2.34 15.40
N ALA A 60 22.45 -2.41 14.10
CA ALA A 60 23.38 -2.72 13.03
C ALA A 60 22.85 -2.23 11.67
N HIS A 61 23.74 -2.19 10.69
CA HIS A 61 23.43 -1.86 9.30
C HIS A 61 24.17 -2.84 8.38
N TRP A 62 23.48 -3.31 7.32
CA TRP A 62 24.07 -4.16 6.29
C TRP A 62 23.65 -3.66 4.91
N ARG A 63 24.64 -3.45 4.03
CA ARG A 63 24.38 -3.03 2.66
C ARG A 63 24.29 -4.25 1.75
N ILE A 64 23.28 -4.24 0.86
CA ILE A 64 23.12 -5.17 -0.26
C ILE A 64 23.03 -4.39 -1.57
N ASP A 65 23.33 -5.04 -2.68
CA ASP A 65 23.30 -4.40 -4.01
C ASP A 65 21.94 -4.65 -4.71
N ASP A 66 21.38 -5.85 -4.60
CA ASP A 66 20.07 -6.20 -5.14
C ASP A 66 19.11 -6.62 -4.01
N PRO A 67 18.09 -5.79 -3.69
CA PRO A 67 17.12 -6.07 -2.65
C PRO A 67 16.07 -7.11 -3.05
N LEU A 68 16.02 -7.50 -4.32
CA LEU A 68 15.11 -8.53 -4.82
C LEU A 68 15.80 -9.92 -4.92
N ASP A 69 17.11 -9.98 -4.68
CA ASP A 69 17.86 -11.24 -4.60
C ASP A 69 17.74 -11.83 -3.19
N PRO A 70 16.97 -12.94 -3.01
CA PRO A 70 16.83 -13.58 -1.71
C PRO A 70 18.16 -14.12 -1.17
N GLY A 71 19.13 -14.43 -2.05
CA GLY A 71 20.47 -14.88 -1.64
C GLY A 71 21.25 -13.78 -0.93
N GLN A 72 21.21 -12.53 -1.45
CA GLN A 72 21.85 -11.39 -0.79
C GLN A 72 21.17 -11.05 0.54
N ILE A 73 19.83 -11.10 0.58
CA ILE A 73 19.11 -10.87 1.84
C ILE A 73 19.46 -11.97 2.87
N ALA A 74 19.47 -13.23 2.47
CA ALA A 74 19.83 -14.35 3.36
C ALA A 74 21.26 -14.23 3.89
N GLY A 75 22.23 -13.87 3.02
CA GLY A 75 23.60 -13.59 3.42
C GLY A 75 23.72 -12.44 4.44
N ALA A 76 22.98 -11.35 4.22
CA ALA A 76 22.90 -10.24 5.17
C ALA A 76 22.33 -10.68 6.53
N VAL A 77 21.22 -11.44 6.51
CA VAL A 77 20.58 -11.97 7.73
C VAL A 77 21.53 -12.90 8.50
N ALA A 78 22.25 -13.79 7.82
CA ALA A 78 23.22 -14.69 8.44
C ALA A 78 24.39 -13.90 9.07
N GLY A 79 25.01 -12.97 8.32
CA GLY A 79 26.12 -12.14 8.82
C GLY A 79 25.70 -11.25 9.99
N LEU A 80 24.49 -10.70 9.99
CA LEU A 80 23.94 -9.97 11.14
C LEU A 80 23.72 -10.90 12.33
N GLY A 81 23.29 -12.14 12.10
CA GLY A 81 23.17 -13.16 13.14
C GLY A 81 24.51 -13.45 13.82
N GLU A 82 25.59 -13.57 13.05
CA GLU A 82 26.96 -13.72 13.58
C GLU A 82 27.39 -12.48 14.39
N GLN A 83 27.15 -11.28 13.89
CA GLN A 83 27.45 -10.03 14.57
C GLN A 83 26.72 -9.88 15.90
N PHE A 84 25.46 -10.37 16.00
CA PHE A 84 24.68 -10.33 17.23
C PHE A 84 24.92 -11.52 18.15
N GLY A 85 25.66 -12.55 17.70
CA GLY A 85 25.88 -13.80 18.43
C GLY A 85 24.62 -14.67 18.58
N ARG A 86 23.58 -14.41 17.77
CA ARG A 86 22.30 -15.15 17.73
C ARG A 86 21.55 -14.90 16.42
N PRO A 87 20.75 -15.85 15.91
CA PRO A 87 19.98 -15.67 14.70
C PRO A 87 18.92 -14.56 14.84
N LEU A 88 18.59 -13.90 13.72
CA LEU A 88 17.45 -12.99 13.65
C LEU A 88 16.16 -13.78 13.80
N GLN A 89 15.24 -13.25 14.60
CA GLN A 89 13.97 -13.91 14.94
C GLN A 89 12.81 -13.39 14.10
N ARG A 90 12.97 -12.19 13.52
CA ARG A 90 12.00 -11.56 12.62
C ARG A 90 12.70 -10.87 11.44
N LEU A 91 12.01 -10.82 10.31
CA LEU A 91 12.45 -10.11 9.11
C LEU A 91 11.28 -9.31 8.55
N LEU A 92 11.41 -7.97 8.55
CA LEU A 92 10.36 -7.02 8.24
C LEU A 92 10.62 -6.31 6.91
N ALA A 93 9.56 -5.91 6.22
CA ALA A 93 9.57 -4.95 5.12
C ALA A 93 8.17 -4.39 4.88
N VAL A 94 8.08 -3.19 4.28
CA VAL A 94 6.82 -2.55 3.91
C VAL A 94 6.60 -2.47 2.40
N LEU A 95 7.63 -2.69 1.59
CA LEU A 95 7.51 -2.61 0.14
C LEU A 95 6.98 -3.91 -0.45
N GLU A 96 6.05 -3.78 -1.37
CA GLU A 96 5.33 -4.90 -1.95
C GLU A 96 6.23 -5.87 -2.73
N GLN A 97 7.21 -5.34 -3.48
CA GLN A 97 8.14 -6.16 -4.24
C GLN A 97 9.04 -7.06 -3.39
N LEU A 98 9.18 -6.75 -2.10
CA LEU A 98 10.02 -7.51 -1.17
C LEU A 98 9.29 -8.72 -0.56
N GLN A 99 7.97 -8.82 -0.66
CA GLN A 99 7.21 -9.83 0.09
C GLN A 99 7.58 -11.25 -0.30
N ILE A 100 7.74 -11.55 -1.60
CA ILE A 100 8.16 -12.88 -2.07
C ILE A 100 9.62 -13.17 -1.67
N PRO A 101 10.63 -12.32 -1.98
CA PRO A 101 11.99 -12.55 -1.52
C PRO A 101 12.12 -12.77 -0.01
N LEU A 102 11.42 -11.97 0.79
CA LEU A 102 11.43 -12.15 2.24
C LEU A 102 10.78 -13.47 2.67
N GLY A 103 9.69 -13.89 2.01
CA GLY A 103 9.07 -15.20 2.26
C GLY A 103 10.06 -16.33 2.02
N GLN A 104 10.80 -16.30 0.92
CA GLN A 104 11.84 -17.28 0.58
C GLN A 104 12.97 -17.30 1.62
N VAL A 105 13.42 -16.14 2.08
CA VAL A 105 14.46 -16.05 3.12
C VAL A 105 13.95 -16.57 4.46
N ARG A 106 12.71 -16.25 4.84
CA ARG A 106 12.11 -16.78 6.07
C ARG A 106 12.01 -18.29 6.06
N GLU A 107 11.55 -18.89 4.96
CA GLU A 107 11.50 -20.34 4.77
C GLU A 107 12.90 -20.97 4.87
N HIS A 108 13.87 -20.40 4.16
CA HIS A 108 15.24 -20.91 4.11
C HIS A 108 15.94 -20.89 5.47
N LEU A 109 15.73 -19.83 6.27
CA LEU A 109 16.40 -19.62 7.54
C LEU A 109 15.54 -20.00 8.77
N GLY A 110 14.31 -20.49 8.57
CA GLY A 110 13.40 -20.84 9.67
C GLY A 110 12.90 -19.64 10.46
N ILE A 111 12.81 -18.46 9.87
CA ILE A 111 12.31 -17.23 10.51
C ILE A 111 10.77 -17.21 10.41
N ALA A 112 10.11 -16.95 11.53
CA ALA A 112 8.64 -16.84 11.55
C ALA A 112 8.12 -15.64 10.73
N GLY A 113 6.96 -15.81 10.07
CA GLY A 113 6.29 -14.79 9.28
C GLY A 113 5.65 -15.37 8.01
N MET A 114 5.17 -14.49 7.12
CA MET A 114 4.55 -14.87 5.87
C MET A 114 5.55 -15.59 4.97
N ASP A 115 5.19 -16.78 4.48
CA ASP A 115 5.97 -17.61 3.57
C ASP A 115 5.88 -17.11 2.11
N ALA A 116 6.69 -17.68 1.22
CA ALA A 116 6.75 -17.27 -0.19
C ALA A 116 5.48 -17.64 -0.97
N ALA A 117 4.81 -18.73 -0.62
CA ALA A 117 3.58 -19.17 -1.29
C ALA A 117 2.43 -18.20 -0.94
N THR A 118 2.27 -17.87 0.34
CA THR A 118 1.33 -16.84 0.80
C THR A 118 1.65 -15.48 0.19
N ALA A 119 2.91 -15.05 0.22
CA ALA A 119 3.34 -13.78 -0.39
C ALA A 119 2.98 -13.69 -1.88
N ARG A 120 3.08 -14.80 -2.63
CA ARG A 120 2.70 -14.87 -4.04
C ARG A 120 1.19 -14.67 -4.23
N ASN A 121 0.34 -15.19 -3.35
CA ASN A 121 -1.11 -14.96 -3.40
C ASN A 121 -1.48 -13.48 -3.28
N PHE A 122 -0.68 -12.67 -2.57
CA PHE A 122 -0.85 -11.22 -2.46
C PHE A 122 -0.15 -10.43 -3.57
N ARG A 123 0.89 -10.98 -4.18
CA ARG A 123 1.72 -10.26 -5.16
C ARG A 123 1.30 -10.49 -6.61
N ASP A 124 0.90 -11.71 -6.96
CA ASP A 124 0.46 -12.09 -8.30
C ASP A 124 -1.05 -11.89 -8.42
N LYS A 125 -1.47 -10.86 -9.15
CA LYS A 125 -2.88 -10.48 -9.32
C LYS A 125 -3.73 -11.58 -9.97
N ALA A 126 -3.14 -12.38 -10.87
CA ALA A 126 -3.85 -13.50 -11.51
C ALA A 126 -4.07 -14.64 -10.51
N GLN A 127 -3.03 -15.00 -9.77
CA GLN A 127 -3.11 -16.00 -8.70
C GLN A 127 -4.06 -15.55 -7.61
N MET A 128 -3.96 -14.30 -7.14
CA MET A 128 -4.87 -13.68 -6.17
C MET A 128 -6.33 -13.89 -6.56
N LYS A 129 -6.71 -13.46 -7.77
CA LYS A 129 -8.10 -13.57 -8.24
C LYS A 129 -8.56 -15.03 -8.41
N THR A 130 -7.66 -15.93 -8.80
CA THR A 130 -7.94 -17.36 -8.85
C THR A 130 -8.30 -17.90 -7.46
N VAL A 131 -7.50 -17.55 -6.44
CA VAL A 131 -7.74 -17.93 -5.05
C VAL A 131 -9.06 -17.32 -4.53
N LEU A 132 -9.29 -16.02 -4.76
CA LEU A 132 -10.50 -15.32 -4.34
C LEU A 132 -11.76 -15.97 -4.94
N ARG A 133 -11.77 -16.24 -6.25
CA ARG A 133 -12.89 -16.89 -6.92
C ARG A 133 -13.17 -18.30 -6.41
N ALA A 134 -12.11 -19.09 -6.19
CA ALA A 134 -12.25 -20.42 -5.61
C ALA A 134 -12.85 -20.41 -4.21
N ALA A 135 -12.63 -19.33 -3.45
CA ALA A 135 -13.22 -19.10 -2.12
C ALA A 135 -14.62 -18.43 -2.16
N GLY A 136 -15.18 -18.17 -3.35
CA GLY A 136 -16.47 -17.50 -3.51
C GLY A 136 -16.45 -15.99 -3.20
N VAL A 137 -15.26 -15.37 -3.15
CA VAL A 137 -15.11 -13.93 -2.94
C VAL A 137 -15.36 -13.20 -4.26
N PRO A 138 -16.26 -12.21 -4.32
CA PRO A 138 -16.53 -11.45 -5.53
C PRO A 138 -15.27 -10.65 -5.96
N CYS A 139 -14.83 -10.87 -7.18
CA CYS A 139 -13.76 -10.12 -7.84
C CYS A 139 -13.99 -10.09 -9.35
N ALA A 140 -13.25 -9.26 -10.07
CA ALA A 140 -13.36 -9.16 -11.53
C ALA A 140 -13.13 -10.53 -12.20
N ARG A 141 -13.91 -10.82 -13.26
CA ARG A 141 -13.58 -11.91 -14.18
C ARG A 141 -12.24 -11.59 -14.81
N HIS A 142 -11.37 -12.58 -14.93
CA HIS A 142 -10.00 -12.35 -15.37
C HIS A 142 -9.42 -13.53 -16.14
N ARG A 143 -8.39 -13.26 -16.91
CA ARG A 143 -7.55 -14.26 -17.59
C ARG A 143 -6.11 -13.76 -17.64
N LEU A 144 -5.16 -14.63 -17.33
CA LEU A 144 -3.75 -14.40 -17.65
C LEU A 144 -3.57 -14.81 -19.11
N ALA A 145 -3.48 -13.83 -20.02
CA ALA A 145 -3.31 -14.05 -21.44
C ALA A 145 -1.82 -14.15 -21.75
N ASP A 146 -1.40 -15.28 -22.34
CA ASP A 146 -0.06 -15.56 -22.84
C ASP A 146 0.05 -15.45 -24.37
N SER A 147 -1.04 -15.06 -25.03
CA SER A 147 -1.15 -14.94 -26.46
C SER A 147 -2.27 -13.96 -26.87
N ALA A 148 -2.18 -13.39 -28.06
CA ALA A 148 -3.23 -12.54 -28.62
C ALA A 148 -4.57 -13.29 -28.73
N SER A 149 -4.56 -14.57 -29.10
CA SER A 149 -5.77 -15.39 -29.19
C SER A 149 -6.46 -15.58 -27.84
N ALA A 150 -5.69 -15.75 -26.75
CA ALA A 150 -6.23 -15.82 -25.40
C ALA A 150 -6.91 -14.51 -24.97
N ALA A 151 -6.31 -13.37 -25.31
CA ALA A 151 -6.89 -12.06 -25.04
C ALA A 151 -8.19 -11.82 -25.84
N VAL A 152 -8.19 -12.12 -27.13
CA VAL A 152 -9.40 -12.00 -27.99
C VAL A 152 -10.50 -12.94 -27.51
N GLY A 153 -10.17 -14.17 -27.15
CA GLY A 153 -11.13 -15.13 -26.60
C GLY A 153 -11.77 -14.66 -25.30
N PHE A 154 -10.98 -14.02 -24.40
CA PHE A 154 -11.52 -13.44 -23.17
C PHE A 154 -12.44 -12.24 -23.47
N ALA A 155 -12.07 -11.38 -24.40
CA ALA A 155 -12.89 -10.24 -24.82
C ALA A 155 -14.23 -10.69 -25.42
N ALA A 156 -14.24 -11.76 -26.20
CA ALA A 156 -15.47 -12.35 -26.76
C ALA A 156 -16.37 -12.95 -25.66
N GLU A 157 -15.79 -13.51 -24.59
CA GLU A 157 -16.54 -14.11 -23.46
C GLU A 157 -17.14 -13.06 -22.53
N VAL A 158 -16.40 -11.97 -22.27
CA VAL A 158 -16.72 -11.00 -21.20
C VAL A 158 -17.36 -9.75 -21.75
N GLY A 159 -17.01 -9.32 -22.97
CA GLY A 159 -17.40 -8.03 -23.55
C GLY A 159 -16.48 -6.89 -23.09
N PHE A 160 -16.89 -5.66 -23.42
CA PHE A 160 -16.15 -4.43 -23.09
C PHE A 160 -16.96 -3.55 -22.12
N PRO A 161 -16.28 -2.64 -21.38
CA PRO A 161 -14.84 -2.38 -21.38
C PRO A 161 -14.04 -3.43 -20.59
N LEU A 162 -12.74 -3.53 -20.91
CA LEU A 162 -11.77 -4.39 -20.26
C LEU A 162 -10.62 -3.57 -19.66
N VAL A 163 -9.91 -4.17 -18.71
CA VAL A 163 -8.64 -3.64 -18.19
C VAL A 163 -7.53 -4.64 -18.51
N VAL A 164 -6.40 -4.12 -18.98
CA VAL A 164 -5.17 -4.89 -19.15
C VAL A 164 -4.09 -4.29 -18.26
N LYS A 165 -3.39 -5.15 -17.52
CA LYS A 165 -2.32 -4.74 -16.61
C LYS A 165 -1.27 -5.83 -16.46
N PRO A 166 -0.03 -5.52 -16.00
CA PRO A 166 0.94 -6.54 -15.63
C PRO A 166 0.42 -7.42 -14.49
N PRO A 167 0.75 -8.73 -14.46
CA PRO A 167 0.37 -9.63 -13.37
C PRO A 167 0.91 -9.17 -12.00
N ALA A 168 2.08 -8.53 -11.99
CA ALA A 168 2.71 -7.95 -10.82
C ALA A 168 3.09 -6.48 -11.10
N GLY A 169 2.72 -5.57 -10.20
CA GLY A 169 2.93 -4.13 -10.34
C GLY A 169 2.24 -3.39 -9.21
N ALA A 170 2.46 -2.09 -9.10
CA ALA A 170 1.81 -1.21 -8.16
C ALA A 170 1.57 0.17 -8.80
N GLY A 171 0.61 0.95 -8.26
CA GLY A 171 0.37 2.33 -8.66
C GLY A 171 -0.24 2.48 -10.06
N ALA A 172 -1.06 1.53 -10.49
CA ALA A 172 -1.75 1.52 -11.79
C ALA A 172 -0.84 1.74 -13.03
N LYS A 173 0.49 1.55 -12.89
CA LYS A 173 1.45 1.68 -13.98
C LYS A 173 1.20 0.60 -15.04
N SER A 174 1.26 1.00 -16.31
CA SER A 174 1.00 0.12 -17.46
C SER A 174 -0.40 -0.54 -17.42
N THR A 175 -1.38 0.16 -16.84
CA THR A 175 -2.79 -0.26 -16.85
C THR A 175 -3.51 0.43 -17.99
N PHE A 176 -4.15 -0.36 -18.86
CA PHE A 176 -4.89 0.12 -20.03
C PHE A 176 -6.37 -0.25 -19.91
N ARG A 177 -7.24 0.72 -20.14
CA ARG A 177 -8.66 0.45 -20.33
C ARG A 177 -8.93 0.32 -21.82
N LEU A 178 -9.54 -0.78 -22.22
CA LEU A 178 -9.96 -1.07 -23.57
C LEU A 178 -11.49 -0.94 -23.64
N ASN A 179 -12.01 0.00 -24.42
CA ASN A 179 -13.44 0.30 -24.45
C ASN A 179 -14.19 -0.51 -25.52
N ASP A 180 -13.48 -0.99 -26.53
CA ASP A 180 -14.04 -1.65 -27.70
C ASP A 180 -13.01 -2.56 -28.40
N PRO A 181 -13.38 -3.30 -29.46
CA PRO A 181 -12.48 -4.15 -30.22
C PRO A 181 -11.30 -3.41 -30.89
N ASP A 182 -11.46 -2.13 -31.25
CA ASP A 182 -10.40 -1.36 -31.89
C ASP A 182 -9.31 -0.99 -30.87
N ASP A 183 -9.68 -0.64 -29.62
CA ASP A 183 -8.75 -0.46 -28.50
C ASP A 183 -7.97 -1.76 -28.24
N LEU A 184 -8.66 -2.92 -28.22
CA LEU A 184 -8.02 -4.22 -28.03
C LEU A 184 -7.01 -4.50 -29.14
N LYS A 185 -7.38 -4.26 -30.41
CA LYS A 185 -6.48 -4.44 -31.54
C LYS A 185 -5.26 -3.52 -31.43
N GLY A 186 -5.46 -2.23 -31.15
CA GLY A 186 -4.36 -1.27 -30.96
C GLY A 186 -3.41 -1.69 -29.83
N TRP A 187 -3.92 -2.18 -28.72
CA TRP A 187 -3.09 -2.71 -27.65
C TRP A 187 -2.30 -3.97 -28.08
N LEU A 188 -2.94 -4.91 -28.76
CA LEU A 188 -2.28 -6.12 -29.27
C LEU A 188 -1.20 -5.80 -30.31
N ASP A 189 -1.40 -4.80 -31.17
CA ASP A 189 -0.40 -4.34 -32.14
C ASP A 189 0.83 -3.71 -31.45
N MET A 190 0.63 -3.03 -30.29
CA MET A 190 1.69 -2.36 -29.54
C MET A 190 2.43 -3.29 -28.56
N ALA A 191 1.70 -4.13 -27.86
CA ALA A 191 2.21 -4.94 -26.75
C ALA A 191 1.53 -6.33 -26.68
N PRO A 192 1.72 -7.20 -27.67
CA PRO A 192 1.10 -8.50 -27.68
C PRO A 192 1.59 -9.35 -26.49
N PRO A 193 0.68 -10.02 -25.78
CA PRO A 193 1.08 -10.94 -24.72
C PRO A 193 1.79 -12.17 -25.31
N ALA A 194 2.76 -12.69 -24.55
CA ALA A 194 3.53 -13.89 -24.89
C ALA A 194 3.76 -14.74 -23.63
N PRO A 195 4.14 -16.02 -23.76
CA PRO A 195 4.35 -16.90 -22.60
C PRO A 195 5.38 -16.39 -21.58
N ASP A 196 6.40 -15.68 -22.03
CA ASP A 196 7.44 -15.04 -21.21
C ASP A 196 7.06 -13.64 -20.74
N ARG A 197 5.99 -13.08 -21.30
CA ARG A 197 5.45 -11.74 -20.97
C ARG A 197 3.93 -11.76 -21.01
N PRO A 198 3.28 -12.51 -20.11
CA PRO A 198 1.82 -12.57 -20.07
C PRO A 198 1.22 -11.25 -19.55
N ALA A 199 0.00 -10.98 -19.97
CA ALA A 199 -0.79 -9.85 -19.49
C ALA A 199 -2.03 -10.34 -18.74
N LEU A 200 -2.34 -9.71 -17.62
CA LEU A 200 -3.60 -9.92 -16.93
C LEU A 200 -4.68 -9.06 -17.61
N ILE A 201 -5.72 -9.71 -18.13
CA ILE A 201 -6.89 -9.06 -18.70
C ILE A 201 -8.09 -9.31 -17.80
N GLU A 202 -8.87 -8.26 -17.52
CA GLU A 202 -9.98 -8.28 -16.57
C GLU A 202 -11.20 -7.55 -17.12
N GLU A 203 -12.41 -7.92 -16.66
CA GLU A 203 -13.57 -7.04 -16.81
C GLU A 203 -13.33 -5.70 -16.11
N PHE A 204 -13.76 -4.62 -16.72
CA PHE A 204 -13.70 -3.31 -16.08
C PHE A 204 -14.76 -3.20 -14.99
N LEU A 205 -14.33 -3.04 -13.74
CA LEU A 205 -15.24 -2.77 -12.64
C LEU A 205 -15.69 -1.31 -12.68
N THR A 206 -17.00 -1.11 -12.56
CA THR A 206 -17.63 0.21 -12.43
C THR A 206 -18.19 0.39 -11.03
N GLY A 207 -18.18 1.62 -10.53
CA GLY A 207 -18.69 1.96 -9.21
C GLY A 207 -17.74 2.81 -8.41
N ASP A 208 -18.04 2.99 -7.13
CA ASP A 208 -17.18 3.72 -6.20
C ASP A 208 -16.03 2.82 -5.77
N GLU A 209 -14.82 3.34 -5.84
CA GLU A 209 -13.59 2.64 -5.43
C GLU A 209 -13.15 3.12 -4.06
N GLY A 210 -12.62 2.22 -3.26
CA GLY A 210 -12.06 2.53 -1.96
C GLY A 210 -11.10 1.47 -1.44
N SER A 211 -10.57 1.67 -0.25
CA SER A 211 -9.78 0.66 0.45
C SER A 211 -10.51 0.08 1.66
N TYR A 212 -10.12 -1.11 2.01
CA TYR A 212 -10.36 -1.78 3.27
C TYR A 212 -9.00 -2.18 3.85
N ASP A 213 -8.59 -1.46 4.87
CA ASP A 213 -7.33 -1.69 5.56
C ASP A 213 -7.61 -2.50 6.83
N SER A 214 -6.84 -3.55 7.09
CA SER A 214 -7.11 -4.40 8.23
C SER A 214 -5.88 -5.01 8.86
N VAL A 215 -5.99 -5.35 10.14
CA VAL A 215 -4.99 -6.10 10.88
C VAL A 215 -5.48 -7.52 11.10
N MET A 216 -4.65 -8.47 10.70
CA MET A 216 -4.83 -9.90 10.95
C MET A 216 -3.94 -10.33 12.12
N VAL A 217 -4.50 -11.11 13.03
CA VAL A 217 -3.76 -11.84 14.06
C VAL A 217 -4.31 -13.27 14.10
N ASP A 218 -3.45 -14.25 14.01
CA ASP A 218 -3.80 -15.69 14.01
C ASP A 218 -4.91 -16.06 13.01
N GLY A 219 -4.89 -15.45 11.81
CA GLY A 219 -5.88 -15.70 10.76
C GLY A 219 -7.24 -15.06 10.98
N GLN A 220 -7.36 -14.15 11.95
CA GLN A 220 -8.58 -13.38 12.23
C GLN A 220 -8.36 -11.89 11.99
N VAL A 221 -9.35 -11.21 11.43
CA VAL A 221 -9.38 -9.76 11.37
C VAL A 221 -9.71 -9.24 12.77
N VAL A 222 -8.78 -8.53 13.40
CA VAL A 222 -8.95 -7.94 14.74
C VAL A 222 -9.26 -6.45 14.71
N TRP A 223 -9.01 -5.79 13.58
CA TRP A 223 -9.30 -4.38 13.35
C TRP A 223 -9.46 -4.11 11.87
N ASP A 224 -10.35 -3.17 11.53
CA ASP A 224 -10.56 -2.72 10.16
C ASP A 224 -10.82 -1.21 10.05
N SER A 225 -10.54 -0.69 8.86
CA SER A 225 -10.81 0.67 8.45
C SER A 225 -11.18 0.71 6.97
N VAL A 226 -11.95 1.72 6.58
CA VAL A 226 -12.32 1.95 5.19
C VAL A 226 -11.93 3.34 4.75
N SER A 227 -11.67 3.49 3.44
CA SER A 227 -11.54 4.78 2.80
C SER A 227 -12.25 4.82 1.45
N ASP A 228 -12.67 6.01 1.03
CA ASP A 228 -13.22 6.27 -0.30
C ASP A 228 -12.21 7.01 -1.16
N TYR A 229 -12.08 6.61 -2.42
CA TYR A 229 -11.23 7.22 -3.44
C TYR A 229 -12.05 8.15 -4.32
N LEU A 230 -11.63 9.40 -4.47
CA LEU A 230 -12.40 10.45 -5.12
C LEU A 230 -11.51 11.28 -6.08
N PRO A 231 -11.57 11.07 -7.39
CA PRO A 231 -12.14 9.93 -8.12
C PRO A 231 -11.25 8.68 -8.04
N THR A 232 -11.49 7.67 -8.89
CA THR A 232 -10.65 6.48 -8.89
C THR A 232 -9.22 6.79 -9.37
N PRO A 233 -8.17 6.09 -8.89
CA PRO A 233 -6.78 6.31 -9.33
C PRO A 233 -6.60 6.20 -10.85
N LEU A 234 -7.32 5.28 -11.51
CA LEU A 234 -7.25 5.11 -12.96
C LEU A 234 -7.83 6.33 -13.71
N GLU A 235 -8.92 6.92 -13.20
CA GLU A 235 -9.47 8.15 -13.78
C GLU A 235 -8.51 9.32 -13.63
N VAL A 236 -7.88 9.47 -12.46
CA VAL A 236 -6.86 10.51 -12.23
C VAL A 236 -5.69 10.37 -13.18
N LEU A 237 -5.17 9.16 -13.40
CA LEU A 237 -4.05 8.93 -14.31
C LEU A 237 -4.40 9.24 -15.78
N ARG A 238 -5.63 8.94 -16.20
CA ARG A 238 -6.10 9.21 -17.57
C ARG A 238 -6.42 10.68 -17.80
N ASN A 239 -6.62 11.46 -16.78
CA ASN A 239 -7.02 12.86 -16.85
C ASN A 239 -6.00 13.73 -16.09
N PRO A 240 -4.99 14.30 -16.80
CA PRO A 240 -3.90 15.06 -16.16
C PRO A 240 -4.34 16.25 -15.31
N TRP A 241 -5.55 16.77 -15.57
CA TRP A 241 -6.14 17.89 -14.80
C TRP A 241 -6.85 17.49 -13.51
N MET A 242 -7.09 16.18 -13.30
CA MET A 242 -7.75 15.70 -12.11
C MET A 242 -6.78 15.62 -10.93
N GLN A 243 -7.24 16.05 -9.79
CA GLN A 243 -6.60 15.84 -8.50
C GLN A 243 -7.26 14.65 -7.81
N TRP A 244 -6.51 13.96 -6.97
CA TRP A 244 -7.00 12.83 -6.20
C TRP A 244 -7.29 13.22 -4.77
N MET A 245 -8.32 12.62 -4.18
CA MET A 245 -8.66 12.74 -2.77
C MET A 245 -8.91 11.36 -2.19
N VAL A 246 -8.53 11.17 -0.94
CA VAL A 246 -8.90 9.99 -0.14
C VAL A 246 -9.59 10.48 1.12
N LEU A 247 -10.73 9.87 1.44
CA LEU A 247 -11.54 10.20 2.60
C LEU A 247 -11.71 8.98 3.50
N LEU A 248 -11.34 9.08 4.77
CA LEU A 248 -11.65 8.11 5.82
C LEU A 248 -12.86 8.64 6.62
N PRO A 249 -14.05 8.07 6.48
CA PRO A 249 -15.23 8.51 7.23
C PRO A 249 -15.05 8.22 8.72
N ARG A 250 -15.58 9.08 9.60
CA ARG A 250 -15.53 8.84 11.05
C ARG A 250 -16.35 7.60 11.45
N THR A 251 -17.52 7.46 10.86
CA THR A 251 -18.42 6.33 11.13
C THR A 251 -18.44 5.41 9.92
N ILE A 252 -18.18 4.13 10.13
CA ILE A 252 -18.31 3.10 9.10
C ILE A 252 -19.78 2.65 9.10
N GLY A 253 -20.53 3.10 8.10
CA GLY A 253 -21.95 2.82 7.97
C GLY A 253 -22.24 1.49 7.25
N PRO A 254 -23.53 1.16 7.09
CA PRO A 254 -23.97 -0.10 6.46
C PRO A 254 -23.57 -0.22 4.97
N GLU A 255 -23.25 0.89 4.31
CA GLU A 255 -22.73 0.91 2.94
C GLU A 255 -21.41 0.14 2.77
N TYR A 256 -20.70 -0.12 3.87
CA TYR A 256 -19.45 -0.91 3.89
C TYR A 256 -19.65 -2.37 4.36
N ASP A 257 -20.86 -2.79 4.73
CA ASP A 257 -21.12 -4.15 5.24
C ASP A 257 -20.74 -5.24 4.23
N GLY A 258 -20.93 -4.95 2.93
CA GLY A 258 -20.56 -5.88 1.86
C GLY A 258 -19.07 -6.20 1.87
N ILE A 259 -18.20 -5.18 1.93
CA ILE A 259 -16.74 -5.42 1.97
C ILE A 259 -16.30 -5.97 3.33
N ARG A 260 -16.89 -5.53 4.44
CA ARG A 260 -16.59 -6.07 5.78
C ARG A 260 -16.95 -7.54 5.91
N THR A 261 -17.90 -8.02 5.11
CA THR A 261 -18.25 -9.46 4.99
C THR A 261 -17.26 -10.20 4.08
N ALA A 262 -16.92 -9.64 2.92
CA ALA A 262 -16.07 -10.29 1.92
C ALA A 262 -14.58 -10.33 2.31
N ALA A 263 -14.08 -9.27 2.94
CA ALA A 263 -12.64 -9.12 3.23
C ALA A 263 -12.08 -10.21 4.16
N PRO A 264 -12.71 -10.59 5.28
CA PRO A 264 -12.20 -11.68 6.12
C PRO A 264 -12.14 -13.04 5.40
N LEU A 265 -13.07 -13.30 4.46
CA LEU A 265 -13.05 -14.50 3.63
C LEU A 265 -11.87 -14.45 2.64
N ALA A 266 -11.66 -13.30 2.00
CA ALA A 266 -10.56 -13.07 1.08
C ALA A 266 -9.20 -13.28 1.77
N LEU A 267 -8.98 -12.64 2.91
CA LEU A 267 -7.71 -12.69 3.63
C LEU A 267 -7.37 -14.09 4.14
N ARG A 268 -8.36 -14.83 4.63
CA ARG A 268 -8.18 -16.25 5.01
C ARG A 268 -7.85 -17.13 3.81
N ALA A 269 -8.53 -16.92 2.68
CA ALA A 269 -8.28 -17.68 1.45
C ALA A 269 -6.88 -17.42 0.91
N LEU A 270 -6.39 -16.18 0.96
CA LEU A 270 -5.04 -15.80 0.55
C LEU A 270 -3.97 -16.31 1.51
N GLY A 271 -4.32 -16.72 2.74
CA GLY A 271 -3.47 -17.45 3.67
C GLY A 271 -2.70 -16.59 4.69
N LEU A 272 -3.01 -15.29 4.83
CA LEU A 272 -2.33 -14.44 5.81
C LEU A 272 -2.71 -14.84 7.23
N LYS A 273 -1.72 -15.04 8.09
CA LYS A 273 -1.92 -15.29 9.52
C LYS A 273 -1.90 -14.00 10.33
N SER A 274 -0.79 -13.28 10.29
CA SER A 274 -0.64 -12.01 11.00
C SER A 274 -0.01 -10.96 10.09
N GLY A 275 -0.48 -9.73 10.19
CA GLY A 275 0.03 -8.60 9.41
C GLY A 275 -1.03 -7.54 9.14
N LEU A 276 -0.61 -6.41 8.61
CA LEU A 276 -1.47 -5.35 8.14
C LEU A 276 -1.71 -5.53 6.63
N THR A 277 -2.95 -5.34 6.20
CA THR A 277 -3.36 -5.49 4.80
C THR A 277 -3.99 -4.23 4.26
N HIS A 278 -3.83 -4.05 2.97
CA HIS A 278 -4.47 -3.00 2.19
C HIS A 278 -5.24 -3.66 1.04
N MET A 279 -6.56 -3.56 1.04
CA MET A 279 -7.43 -4.17 0.04
C MET A 279 -8.16 -3.08 -0.72
N GLU A 280 -7.98 -3.02 -2.03
CA GLU A 280 -8.77 -2.18 -2.93
C GLU A 280 -10.04 -2.92 -3.37
N TRP A 281 -11.16 -2.23 -3.38
CA TRP A 281 -12.46 -2.80 -3.69
C TRP A 281 -13.37 -1.78 -4.37
N PHE A 282 -14.39 -2.30 -5.07
CA PHE A 282 -15.42 -1.51 -5.72
C PHE A 282 -16.80 -1.81 -5.12
N ARG A 283 -17.58 -0.76 -4.90
CA ARG A 283 -19.02 -0.85 -4.69
C ARG A 283 -19.68 -0.60 -6.03
N ARG A 284 -20.28 -1.65 -6.60
CA ARG A 284 -20.95 -1.58 -7.89
C ARG A 284 -22.26 -0.79 -7.80
N PRO A 285 -22.82 -0.29 -8.93
CA PRO A 285 -24.09 0.45 -8.93
C PRO A 285 -25.29 -0.33 -8.37
N ASP A 286 -25.26 -1.66 -8.39
CA ASP A 286 -26.27 -2.54 -7.81
C ASP A 286 -26.09 -2.77 -6.30
N GLY A 287 -25.11 -2.13 -5.67
CA GLY A 287 -24.77 -2.26 -4.25
C GLY A 287 -23.89 -3.48 -3.93
N THR A 288 -23.58 -4.35 -4.88
CA THR A 288 -22.66 -5.47 -4.66
C THR A 288 -21.22 -4.98 -4.60
N VAL A 289 -20.35 -5.77 -3.93
CA VAL A 289 -18.92 -5.45 -3.82
C VAL A 289 -18.09 -6.36 -4.72
N ALA A 290 -16.92 -5.87 -5.11
CA ALA A 290 -15.90 -6.68 -5.77
C ALA A 290 -14.50 -6.30 -5.27
N VAL A 291 -13.72 -7.29 -4.84
CA VAL A 291 -12.32 -7.09 -4.47
C VAL A 291 -11.50 -6.89 -5.74
N SER A 292 -10.71 -5.83 -5.77
CA SER A 292 -9.81 -5.50 -6.89
C SER A 292 -8.40 -6.04 -6.69
N GLU A 293 -7.80 -5.66 -5.57
CA GLU A 293 -6.42 -6.02 -5.23
C GLU A 293 -6.25 -6.11 -3.71
N VAL A 294 -5.33 -6.94 -3.24
CA VAL A 294 -4.99 -7.07 -1.81
C VAL A 294 -3.48 -7.11 -1.65
N GLY A 295 -2.94 -6.20 -0.85
CA GLY A 295 -1.54 -6.20 -0.43
C GLY A 295 -1.40 -6.64 1.02
N ALA A 296 -0.47 -7.55 1.34
CA ALA A 296 -0.12 -7.91 2.72
C ALA A 296 0.99 -6.98 3.25
N ARG A 297 0.68 -5.71 3.33
CA ARG A 297 1.57 -4.63 3.75
C ARG A 297 0.80 -3.39 4.19
N PRO A 298 1.43 -2.45 4.91
CA PRO A 298 0.85 -1.14 5.16
C PRO A 298 0.46 -0.40 3.87
N PRO A 299 -0.65 0.36 3.86
CA PRO A 299 -1.04 1.19 2.73
C PRO A 299 -0.04 2.31 2.45
N GLY A 300 0.10 2.64 1.16
CA GLY A 300 0.83 3.81 0.68
C GLY A 300 0.00 5.11 0.76
N ALA A 301 0.37 6.08 -0.10
CA ALA A 301 -0.44 7.27 -0.36
C ALA A 301 -0.87 8.03 0.92
N GLN A 302 -0.02 8.11 1.95
CA GLN A 302 -0.32 8.72 3.25
C GLN A 302 -1.51 8.08 4.02
N ILE A 303 -2.08 6.97 3.55
CA ILE A 303 -3.22 6.32 4.22
C ILE A 303 -2.83 5.87 5.63
N THR A 304 -1.60 5.34 5.83
CA THR A 304 -1.12 5.02 7.18
C THR A 304 -1.12 6.25 8.10
N SER A 305 -0.66 7.41 7.61
CA SER A 305 -0.71 8.67 8.39
C SER A 305 -2.14 9.10 8.68
N MET A 306 -3.04 9.00 7.69
CA MET A 306 -4.48 9.29 7.90
C MET A 306 -5.08 8.38 8.98
N LEU A 307 -4.73 7.08 8.97
CA LEU A 307 -5.17 6.13 9.99
C LEU A 307 -4.65 6.53 11.38
N CYS A 308 -3.40 6.96 11.50
CA CYS A 308 -2.89 7.51 12.77
C CYS A 308 -3.73 8.69 13.25
N TYR A 309 -4.02 9.64 12.37
CA TYR A 309 -4.81 10.83 12.71
C TYR A 309 -6.29 10.54 12.97
N ALA A 310 -6.89 9.54 12.28
CA ALA A 310 -8.27 9.14 12.50
C ALA A 310 -8.50 8.53 13.89
N HIS A 311 -7.45 7.97 14.49
CA HIS A 311 -7.55 7.21 15.72
C HIS A 311 -6.78 7.85 16.90
N ASP A 312 -6.05 8.98 16.69
CA ASP A 312 -5.07 9.51 17.65
C ASP A 312 -4.14 8.40 18.18
N PHE A 313 -3.58 7.60 17.26
CA PHE A 313 -2.87 6.35 17.53
C PHE A 313 -1.66 6.20 16.64
N ASP A 314 -0.54 5.73 17.17
CA ASP A 314 0.65 5.46 16.37
C ASP A 314 0.59 4.08 15.71
N LEU A 315 0.03 4.04 14.49
CA LEU A 315 -0.07 2.81 13.72
C LEU A 315 1.29 2.31 13.22
N TYR A 316 2.30 3.17 13.10
CA TYR A 316 3.65 2.76 12.71
C TYR A 316 4.28 1.88 13.80
N SER A 317 4.22 2.33 15.06
CA SER A 317 4.69 1.55 16.22
C SER A 317 3.83 0.30 16.46
N ALA A 318 2.52 0.41 16.30
CA ALA A 318 1.62 -0.75 16.44
C ALA A 318 1.86 -1.82 15.36
N TRP A 319 2.15 -1.39 14.10
CA TRP A 319 2.55 -2.32 13.05
C TRP A 319 3.89 -2.99 13.36
N ALA A 320 4.87 -2.23 13.84
CA ALA A 320 6.15 -2.80 14.23
C ALA A 320 5.99 -3.84 15.35
N GLN A 321 5.17 -3.54 16.37
CA GLN A 321 4.85 -4.47 17.44
C GLN A 321 4.15 -5.72 16.91
N LEU A 322 3.14 -5.55 16.03
CA LEU A 322 2.45 -6.67 15.37
C LEU A 322 3.42 -7.60 14.63
N MET A 323 4.39 -7.03 13.90
CA MET A 323 5.36 -7.82 13.13
C MET A 323 6.42 -8.51 14.00
N ILE A 324 6.61 -8.04 15.22
CA ILE A 324 7.58 -8.59 16.19
C ILE A 324 6.97 -9.72 17.01
N ASP A 325 5.79 -9.54 17.56
CA ASP A 325 5.20 -10.47 18.53
C ASP A 325 3.75 -10.87 18.27
N ASP A 326 3.23 -10.56 17.06
CA ASP A 326 1.85 -10.87 16.65
C ASP A 326 0.77 -10.22 17.53
N SER A 327 1.10 -9.14 18.26
CA SER A 327 0.14 -8.43 19.12
C SER A 327 -0.35 -7.13 18.47
N PHE A 328 -1.63 -6.83 18.65
CA PHE A 328 -2.24 -5.60 18.20
C PHE A 328 -3.39 -5.20 19.12
N GLN A 329 -3.41 -3.92 19.53
CA GLN A 329 -4.51 -3.34 20.30
C GLN A 329 -5.34 -2.44 19.37
N PRO A 330 -6.59 -2.83 19.03
CA PRO A 330 -7.43 -2.05 18.14
C PRO A 330 -7.74 -0.66 18.71
N PRO A 331 -7.38 0.43 17.98
CA PRO A 331 -7.71 1.78 18.43
C PRO A 331 -9.16 2.14 18.09
N GLU A 332 -9.74 3.03 18.88
CA GLU A 332 -11.05 3.63 18.59
C GLU A 332 -10.93 4.70 17.52
N ARG A 333 -11.84 4.73 16.54
CA ARG A 333 -11.92 5.79 15.54
C ARG A 333 -12.59 7.04 16.12
N ARG A 334 -11.86 8.16 16.15
CA ARG A 334 -12.32 9.41 16.75
C ARG A 334 -12.66 10.47 15.73
N TRP A 335 -12.00 10.44 14.56
CA TRP A 335 -12.05 11.50 13.58
C TRP A 335 -12.35 10.97 12.18
N ALA A 336 -12.99 11.78 11.35
CA ALA A 336 -12.84 11.70 9.91
C ALA A 336 -11.51 12.36 9.53
N THR A 337 -10.79 11.78 8.59
CA THR A 337 -9.57 12.34 8.00
C THR A 337 -9.63 12.26 6.49
N GLY A 338 -8.91 13.14 5.80
CA GLY A 338 -8.81 13.04 4.36
C GLY A 338 -7.55 13.70 3.83
N THR A 339 -7.10 13.23 2.68
CA THR A 339 -5.94 13.77 1.98
C THR A 339 -6.34 14.30 0.61
N ALA A 340 -5.96 15.55 0.34
CA ALA A 340 -5.95 16.12 -1.00
C ALA A 340 -4.52 16.01 -1.57
N TYR A 341 -4.38 15.35 -2.72
CA TYR A 341 -3.10 15.19 -3.39
C TYR A 341 -2.92 16.29 -4.43
N LEU A 342 -1.81 17.01 -4.34
CA LEU A 342 -1.52 18.19 -5.16
C LEU A 342 -0.73 17.77 -6.40
N ARG A 343 -1.39 17.79 -7.55
CA ARG A 343 -0.85 17.34 -8.81
C ARG A 343 -0.72 18.51 -9.80
N GLY A 344 0.48 18.69 -10.38
CA GLY A 344 0.71 19.61 -11.46
C GLY A 344 0.17 19.09 -12.79
N GLN A 345 -0.22 20.00 -13.69
CA GLN A 345 -0.68 19.67 -15.04
C GLN A 345 0.46 19.79 -16.03
N GLY A 346 0.70 18.71 -16.81
CA GLY A 346 1.76 18.67 -17.81
C GLY A 346 3.01 17.93 -17.35
N ALA A 347 4.13 18.23 -17.98
CA ALA A 347 5.45 17.68 -17.70
C ALA A 347 6.41 18.80 -17.30
N GLY A 348 7.48 18.47 -16.61
CA GLY A 348 8.51 19.43 -16.21
C GLY A 348 8.79 19.43 -14.72
N THR A 349 9.20 20.58 -14.21
CA THR A 349 9.47 20.79 -12.79
C THR A 349 8.45 21.75 -12.18
N VAL A 350 8.21 21.60 -10.89
CA VAL A 350 7.37 22.51 -10.13
C VAL A 350 7.98 23.92 -10.18
N ARG A 351 7.19 24.92 -10.57
CA ARG A 351 7.55 26.34 -10.50
C ARG A 351 7.00 27.03 -9.28
N ALA A 352 5.72 26.82 -8.99
CA ALA A 352 5.02 27.44 -7.88
C ALA A 352 3.80 26.63 -7.45
N VAL A 353 3.33 26.90 -6.22
CA VAL A 353 2.04 26.45 -5.71
C VAL A 353 1.19 27.69 -5.45
N HIS A 354 0.02 27.76 -6.04
CA HIS A 354 -0.90 28.90 -5.96
C HIS A 354 -2.16 28.54 -5.18
N GLY A 355 -2.87 29.54 -4.68
CA GLY A 355 -4.21 29.39 -4.10
C GLY A 355 -4.24 29.01 -2.60
N LEU A 356 -3.11 28.78 -1.96
CA LEU A 356 -3.08 28.47 -0.51
C LEU A 356 -3.66 29.62 0.32
N ASP A 357 -3.34 30.88 -0.03
CA ASP A 357 -3.83 32.07 0.68
C ASP A 357 -5.32 32.35 0.38
N ALA A 358 -5.84 31.82 -0.73
CA ALA A 358 -7.25 31.94 -1.12
C ALA A 358 -8.17 30.92 -0.41
N LEU A 359 -7.60 29.92 0.29
CA LEU A 359 -8.38 28.99 1.08
C LEU A 359 -9.08 29.72 2.26
N PRO A 360 -10.36 29.43 2.52
CA PRO A 360 -11.06 29.95 3.69
C PRO A 360 -10.33 29.62 5.00
N PRO A 361 -10.35 30.52 6.00
CA PRO A 361 -9.73 30.25 7.32
C PRO A 361 -10.22 28.95 7.96
N GLU A 362 -11.49 28.61 7.77
CA GLU A 362 -12.13 27.39 8.25
C GLU A 362 -11.45 26.15 7.69
N VAL A 363 -11.14 26.11 6.39
CA VAL A 363 -10.43 25.01 5.74
C VAL A 363 -8.98 24.94 6.22
N ARG A 364 -8.29 26.08 6.32
CA ARG A 364 -6.91 26.13 6.81
C ARG A 364 -6.78 25.61 8.24
N SER A 365 -7.77 25.84 9.09
CA SER A 365 -7.79 25.38 10.48
C SER A 365 -7.93 23.86 10.63
N LEU A 366 -8.40 23.15 9.58
CA LEU A 366 -8.54 21.69 9.58
C LEU A 366 -7.24 20.97 9.19
N VAL A 367 -6.26 21.69 8.64
CA VAL A 367 -4.99 21.10 8.17
C VAL A 367 -4.16 20.64 9.37
N ILE A 368 -3.78 19.37 9.36
CA ILE A 368 -2.97 18.74 10.41
C ILE A 368 -1.59 18.31 9.93
N GLU A 369 -1.43 18.03 8.66
CA GLU A 369 -0.14 17.73 8.01
C GLU A 369 -0.20 18.20 6.55
N SER A 370 0.92 18.70 6.04
CA SER A 370 1.05 18.99 4.60
C SER A 370 2.49 18.86 4.15
N ARG A 371 2.66 18.42 2.91
CA ARG A 371 3.90 18.48 2.17
C ARG A 371 3.63 19.16 0.84
N LEU A 372 4.02 20.42 0.75
CA LEU A 372 3.83 21.19 -0.47
C LEU A 372 4.94 20.90 -1.49
N PRO A 373 4.61 20.81 -2.80
CA PRO A 373 5.60 20.69 -3.85
C PRO A 373 6.58 21.85 -3.81
N GLN A 374 7.86 21.57 -4.00
CA GLN A 374 8.92 22.58 -3.95
C GLN A 374 9.35 23.02 -5.34
N PRO A 375 9.66 24.32 -5.57
CA PRO A 375 10.22 24.78 -6.83
C PRO A 375 11.47 23.99 -7.22
N GLY A 376 11.55 23.56 -8.49
CA GLY A 376 12.61 22.71 -9.02
C GLY A 376 12.40 21.21 -8.82
N GLN A 377 11.40 20.78 -8.05
CA GLN A 377 11.04 19.36 -7.90
C GLN A 377 10.50 18.82 -9.23
N PRO A 378 11.04 17.70 -9.77
CA PRO A 378 10.45 17.05 -10.94
C PRO A 378 9.02 16.57 -10.65
N SER A 379 8.09 16.74 -11.60
CA SER A 379 6.74 16.18 -11.46
C SER A 379 6.79 14.65 -11.39
N SER A 380 6.07 14.08 -10.45
CA SER A 380 6.03 12.62 -10.22
C SER A 380 5.27 11.87 -11.33
N GLY A 381 4.36 12.54 -12.03
CA GLY A 381 3.46 11.92 -13.00
C GLY A 381 2.51 10.87 -12.43
N SER A 382 2.48 10.70 -11.11
CA SER A 382 1.61 9.73 -10.41
C SER A 382 0.24 10.34 -10.06
N TYR A 383 -0.72 9.48 -9.71
CA TYR A 383 -2.00 9.94 -9.17
C TYR A 383 -1.87 10.60 -7.79
N GLU A 384 -0.82 10.26 -7.01
CA GLU A 384 -0.51 10.91 -5.73
C GLU A 384 0.05 12.34 -5.89
N GLY A 385 0.40 12.74 -7.14
CA GLY A 385 0.92 14.08 -7.41
C GLY A 385 2.29 14.34 -6.75
N ASP A 386 2.56 15.63 -6.55
CA ASP A 386 3.87 16.15 -6.15
C ASP A 386 3.90 16.59 -4.68
N GLY A 387 2.73 16.62 -4.04
CA GLY A 387 2.54 16.97 -2.62
C GLY A 387 1.15 16.62 -2.14
N TYR A 388 0.88 16.89 -0.86
CA TYR A 388 -0.41 16.57 -0.25
C TYR A 388 -0.74 17.50 0.93
N VAL A 389 -2.04 17.53 1.27
CA VAL A 389 -2.58 18.19 2.47
C VAL A 389 -3.54 17.22 3.16
N ILE A 390 -3.31 16.95 4.44
CA ILE A 390 -4.19 16.13 5.28
C ILE A 390 -5.02 17.04 6.18
N VAL A 391 -6.33 16.80 6.18
CA VAL A 391 -7.31 17.50 7.02
C VAL A 391 -8.04 16.53 7.93
N ARG A 392 -8.55 17.03 9.06
CA ARG A 392 -9.25 16.21 10.06
C ARG A 392 -10.39 17.00 10.72
N HIS A 393 -11.54 16.35 10.94
CA HIS A 393 -12.66 16.86 11.71
C HIS A 393 -13.52 15.74 12.29
N THR A 394 -14.37 16.02 13.27
CA THR A 394 -15.33 15.05 13.82
C THR A 394 -16.49 14.76 12.87
N ASP A 395 -16.78 15.64 11.93
CA ASP A 395 -17.82 15.50 10.92
C ASP A 395 -17.18 15.16 9.57
N THR A 396 -17.59 14.02 8.98
CA THR A 396 -17.10 13.52 7.69
C THR A 396 -17.43 14.49 6.54
N THR A 397 -18.59 15.15 6.58
CA THR A 397 -19.00 16.09 5.54
C THR A 397 -18.09 17.32 5.51
N VAL A 398 -17.70 17.82 6.67
CA VAL A 398 -16.75 18.96 6.78
C VAL A 398 -15.40 18.59 6.15
N VAL A 399 -14.91 17.37 6.39
CA VAL A 399 -13.67 16.88 5.77
C VAL A 399 -13.82 16.77 4.24
N ALA A 400 -14.92 16.19 3.77
CA ALA A 400 -15.19 16.05 2.34
C ALA A 400 -15.26 17.40 1.61
N ASP A 401 -15.91 18.39 2.22
CA ASP A 401 -16.02 19.76 1.66
C ASP A 401 -14.66 20.46 1.65
N ALA A 402 -13.87 20.31 2.72
CA ALA A 402 -12.51 20.85 2.77
C ALA A 402 -11.60 20.24 1.69
N LEU A 403 -11.68 18.94 1.45
CA LEU A 403 -10.94 18.27 0.37
C LEU A 403 -11.32 18.82 -1.01
N ARG A 404 -12.62 19.00 -1.29
CA ARG A 404 -13.09 19.60 -2.56
C ARG A 404 -12.56 21.02 -2.73
N GLN A 405 -12.58 21.84 -1.67
CA GLN A 405 -12.04 23.19 -1.72
C GLN A 405 -10.52 23.19 -1.96
N LEU A 406 -9.77 22.30 -1.31
CA LEU A 406 -8.33 22.15 -1.54
C LEU A 406 -8.02 21.85 -3.00
N VAL A 407 -8.62 20.80 -3.58
CA VAL A 407 -8.32 20.38 -4.96
C VAL A 407 -8.85 21.34 -6.03
N THR A 408 -9.83 22.18 -5.71
CA THR A 408 -10.35 23.20 -6.64
C THR A 408 -9.61 24.52 -6.55
N THR A 409 -9.02 24.85 -5.41
CA THR A 409 -8.38 26.15 -5.15
C THR A 409 -6.86 26.08 -5.34
N VAL A 410 -6.21 25.03 -4.83
CA VAL A 410 -4.75 24.90 -4.90
C VAL A 410 -4.33 24.41 -6.27
N ARG A 411 -3.34 25.09 -6.87
CA ARG A 411 -2.79 24.77 -8.19
C ARG A 411 -1.27 24.60 -8.10
N VAL A 412 -0.77 23.53 -8.70
CA VAL A 412 0.68 23.31 -8.88
C VAL A 412 1.03 23.70 -10.31
N GLU A 413 1.87 24.71 -10.46
CA GLU A 413 2.38 25.17 -11.76
C GLU A 413 3.65 24.40 -12.10
N LEU A 414 3.68 23.81 -13.30
CA LEU A 414 4.85 23.13 -13.88
C LEU A 414 5.43 23.98 -15.03
N GLY A 415 6.74 23.77 -15.32
CA GLY A 415 7.39 24.40 -16.46
C GLY A 415 8.85 24.01 -16.67
#